data_7a07ab204b6d2df46442f0d8214cf65e
#
_entry.id   7a07ab204b6d2df46442f0d8214cf65e
#
_cell.length_a   1.000
_cell.length_b   1.000
_cell.length_c   1.000
_cell.angle_alpha   90.00
_cell.angle_beta   90.00
_cell.angle_gamma   90.00
#
_symmetry.space_group_name_H-M   'P 1'
#
loop_
_entity.id
_entity.type
_entity.pdbx_description
1 polymer ?
#
loop_
_entity_poly.entity_id
_entity_poly.type
_entity_poly.pdbx_seq_one_letter_code
_entity_poly.pdbx_strand_id
1 'polypeptide(L)'
;MLRKAGVHMTVSSLTDYSSLVREIGGECAFVRVSGELLVSGSKSGEVACWDLSSGKEMWRSRFEGPCSNADSNKDFLFFTESDRVHAIMLSSGDEAWCVELEGSSDLVRVSSECVWVTSSVYNFEIQDYSEGSVWKIDYSGKVRWRGDTIGRAWSLSDFQGKAIMGLSRPKCGYAIASETGIEYLELEEKKPITAGCKLDGGGIVFGHSNGSVTEIYGGVSSTVSLGDSAIRSMDCGSSWVVGLDSGVVSTGKSLGSWKIESFESIDVVSFGPSLDDVAGIWYSSWNDKGGIFLVDSSIGSLQLELSHESRIVACFATEHTICFGDISGCIHVIEKEVLRRRFGRLPETDIESGRESELRKKIRALRGA
;
A
#
# COMPACT_ATOMS: atom_id res chain seq x y z
N MET A 1 21.34 -4.62 41.99
CA MET A 1 22.47 -4.39 41.07
C MET A 1 22.80 -5.68 40.35
N LEU A 2 22.26 -5.92 39.17
CA LEU A 2 22.68 -6.96 38.23
C LEU A 2 22.55 -6.36 36.84
N ARG A 3 23.68 -5.89 36.28
CA ARG A 3 23.81 -5.48 34.87
C ARG A 3 23.63 -6.76 34.03
N LYS A 4 22.48 -6.87 33.34
CA LYS A 4 22.35 -7.81 32.21
C LYS A 4 23.30 -7.32 31.12
N ALA A 5 24.21 -8.18 30.70
CA ALA A 5 25.06 -7.99 29.54
C ALA A 5 24.15 -7.77 28.32
N GLY A 6 24.20 -6.59 27.74
CA GLY A 6 23.50 -6.30 26.49
C GLY A 6 24.15 -7.09 25.35
N VAL A 7 23.45 -8.10 24.87
CA VAL A 7 23.73 -8.65 23.57
C VAL A 7 23.32 -7.54 22.58
N HIS A 8 24.26 -6.88 21.92
CA HIS A 8 23.99 -6.05 20.76
C HIS A 8 23.47 -7.00 19.68
N MET A 9 22.16 -7.16 19.60
CA MET A 9 21.56 -7.74 18.40
C MET A 9 21.78 -6.73 17.28
N THR A 10 22.62 -7.05 16.33
CA THR A 10 22.74 -6.30 15.07
C THR A 10 21.41 -6.46 14.34
N VAL A 11 20.66 -5.36 14.20
CA VAL A 11 19.41 -5.36 13.44
C VAL A 11 19.78 -5.59 11.98
N SER A 12 19.23 -6.62 11.37
CA SER A 12 19.45 -6.93 9.95
C SER A 12 18.85 -5.85 9.06
N SER A 13 19.44 -5.63 7.90
CA SER A 13 18.89 -4.66 6.96
C SER A 13 17.74 -5.27 6.11
N LEU A 14 16.84 -4.41 5.61
CA LEU A 14 15.80 -4.82 4.66
C LEU A 14 16.42 -5.53 3.44
N THR A 15 17.56 -5.04 2.94
CA THR A 15 18.28 -5.63 1.80
C THR A 15 18.73 -7.07 2.09
N ASP A 16 19.09 -7.40 3.33
CA ASP A 16 19.53 -8.76 3.68
C ASP A 16 18.39 -9.78 3.56
N TYR A 17 17.15 -9.35 3.71
CA TYR A 17 15.96 -10.20 3.57
C TYR A 17 15.31 -10.12 2.19
N SER A 18 15.67 -9.12 1.36
CA SER A 18 15.09 -8.92 0.02
C SER A 18 15.58 -9.96 -0.98
N SER A 19 14.66 -10.71 -1.59
CA SER A 19 14.96 -11.61 -2.72
C SER A 19 15.32 -10.81 -3.98
N LEU A 20 14.76 -9.61 -4.12
CA LEU A 20 14.95 -8.72 -5.25
C LEU A 20 14.99 -7.26 -4.75
N VAL A 21 15.89 -6.45 -5.32
CA VAL A 21 15.93 -5.00 -5.14
C VAL A 21 15.98 -4.35 -6.51
N ARG A 22 15.10 -3.36 -6.78
CA ARG A 22 15.01 -2.61 -8.03
C ARG A 22 14.86 -1.12 -7.76
N GLU A 23 15.09 -0.32 -8.80
CA GLU A 23 14.97 1.14 -8.74
C GLU A 23 13.99 1.63 -9.80
N ILE A 24 13.11 2.57 -9.42
CA ILE A 24 12.09 3.16 -10.29
C ILE A 24 12.44 4.58 -10.75
N GLY A 25 13.53 5.18 -10.25
CA GLY A 25 13.92 6.52 -10.65
C GLY A 25 13.04 7.62 -10.04
N GLY A 26 13.19 7.88 -8.75
CA GLY A 26 12.43 8.86 -7.98
C GLY A 26 11.50 8.22 -6.97
N GLU A 27 10.89 9.03 -6.11
CA GLU A 27 10.02 8.55 -5.02
C GLU A 27 8.97 7.55 -5.52
N CYS A 28 8.91 6.38 -4.89
CA CYS A 28 7.93 5.36 -5.24
C CYS A 28 6.51 5.85 -4.93
N ALA A 29 5.62 5.81 -5.92
CA ALA A 29 4.21 6.18 -5.75
C ALA A 29 3.35 4.96 -5.46
N PHE A 30 3.62 3.87 -6.12
CA PHE A 30 2.94 2.59 -5.92
C PHE A 30 3.85 1.42 -6.27
N VAL A 31 3.56 0.27 -5.67
CA VAL A 31 4.12 -1.03 -6.03
C VAL A 31 2.97 -2.04 -6.13
N ARG A 32 3.04 -2.96 -7.10
CA ARG A 32 2.05 -4.03 -7.31
C ARG A 32 2.73 -5.31 -7.76
N VAL A 33 2.11 -6.42 -7.39
CA VAL A 33 2.46 -7.75 -7.91
C VAL A 33 1.24 -8.30 -8.64
N SER A 34 1.42 -8.73 -9.87
CA SER A 34 0.40 -9.39 -10.69
C SER A 34 0.98 -10.66 -11.28
N GLY A 35 0.60 -11.82 -10.74
CA GLY A 35 1.25 -13.09 -11.07
C GLY A 35 2.75 -13.05 -10.73
N GLU A 36 3.58 -13.34 -11.75
CA GLU A 36 5.04 -13.30 -11.64
C GLU A 36 5.65 -11.92 -11.98
N LEU A 37 4.84 -10.88 -12.09
CA LEU A 37 5.30 -9.55 -12.46
C LEU A 37 5.27 -8.60 -11.26
N LEU A 38 6.37 -7.89 -11.06
CA LEU A 38 6.47 -6.75 -10.18
C LEU A 38 6.34 -5.49 -11.01
N VAL A 39 5.43 -4.60 -10.66
CA VAL A 39 5.25 -3.31 -11.31
C VAL A 39 5.32 -2.19 -10.29
N SER A 40 5.96 -1.09 -10.63
CA SER A 40 6.02 0.10 -9.80
C SER A 40 5.95 1.36 -10.63
N GLY A 41 5.42 2.42 -10.02
CA GLY A 41 5.42 3.77 -10.56
C GLY A 41 5.98 4.77 -9.57
N SER A 42 6.51 5.88 -10.09
CA SER A 42 7.17 6.92 -9.31
C SER A 42 6.48 8.28 -9.41
N LYS A 43 6.77 9.15 -8.45
CA LYS A 43 6.37 10.57 -8.48
C LYS A 43 7.06 11.37 -9.61
N SER A 44 8.09 10.83 -10.23
CA SER A 44 8.73 11.41 -11.42
C SER A 44 8.14 10.93 -12.75
N GLY A 45 7.07 10.13 -12.72
CA GLY A 45 6.37 9.64 -13.91
C GLY A 45 6.97 8.41 -14.56
N GLU A 46 7.92 7.74 -13.93
CA GLU A 46 8.40 6.45 -14.43
C GLU A 46 7.50 5.31 -13.97
N VAL A 47 7.20 4.38 -14.87
CA VAL A 47 6.53 3.10 -14.59
C VAL A 47 7.35 1.98 -15.19
N ALA A 48 7.66 0.95 -14.41
CA ALA A 48 8.46 -0.18 -14.88
C ALA A 48 7.94 -1.51 -14.35
N CYS A 49 8.24 -2.57 -15.10
CA CYS A 49 7.85 -3.94 -14.81
C CYS A 49 9.08 -4.85 -14.81
N TRP A 50 9.13 -5.75 -13.85
CA TRP A 50 10.17 -6.77 -13.73
C TRP A 50 9.54 -8.15 -13.55
N ASP A 51 10.17 -9.16 -14.12
CA ASP A 51 9.88 -10.55 -13.82
C ASP A 51 10.44 -10.90 -12.42
N LEU A 52 9.60 -11.37 -11.52
CA LEU A 52 9.97 -11.67 -10.13
C LEU A 52 10.99 -12.80 -10.04
N SER A 53 10.87 -13.82 -10.90
CA SER A 53 11.70 -15.02 -10.81
C SER A 53 13.14 -14.76 -11.23
N SER A 54 13.33 -13.99 -12.31
CA SER A 54 14.64 -13.66 -12.87
C SER A 54 15.16 -12.29 -12.42
N GLY A 55 14.26 -11.42 -11.97
CA GLY A 55 14.54 -10.03 -11.70
C GLY A 55 14.80 -9.17 -12.95
N LYS A 56 14.55 -9.72 -14.16
CA LYS A 56 14.78 -9.01 -15.42
C LYS A 56 13.75 -7.90 -15.58
N GLU A 57 14.21 -6.69 -15.97
CA GLU A 57 13.32 -5.64 -16.43
C GLU A 57 12.67 -6.06 -17.76
N MET A 58 11.35 -6.08 -17.77
CA MET A 58 10.55 -6.46 -18.95
C MET A 58 10.31 -5.24 -19.82
N TRP A 59 9.92 -4.13 -19.21
CA TRP A 59 9.70 -2.85 -19.86
C TRP A 59 9.78 -1.70 -18.85
N ARG A 60 10.01 -0.49 -19.38
CA ARG A 60 9.99 0.78 -18.66
C ARG A 60 9.38 1.85 -19.55
N SER A 61 8.47 2.64 -19.00
CA SER A 61 7.79 3.75 -19.69
C SER A 61 7.89 5.01 -18.85
N ARG A 62 7.85 6.18 -19.51
CA ARG A 62 7.90 7.48 -18.85
C ARG A 62 6.69 8.30 -19.25
N PHE A 63 6.01 8.85 -18.25
CA PHE A 63 4.84 9.72 -18.36
C PHE A 63 5.23 11.14 -17.96
N GLU A 64 4.37 12.10 -18.29
CA GLU A 64 4.70 13.54 -18.14
C GLU A 64 4.65 14.01 -16.69
N GLY A 65 3.79 13.42 -15.87
CA GLY A 65 3.56 13.86 -14.51
C GLY A 65 3.70 12.76 -13.45
N PRO A 66 3.42 13.09 -12.20
CA PRO A 66 3.58 12.17 -11.08
C PRO A 66 2.51 11.08 -11.08
N CYS A 67 2.94 9.83 -10.94
CA CYS A 67 2.03 8.73 -10.63
C CYS A 67 1.50 8.86 -9.19
N SER A 68 0.30 8.35 -8.93
CA SER A 68 -0.32 8.43 -7.60
C SER A 68 -0.78 7.07 -7.07
N ASN A 69 -1.65 6.38 -7.78
CA ASN A 69 -2.27 5.13 -7.34
C ASN A 69 -2.35 4.15 -8.50
N ALA A 70 -2.38 2.86 -8.20
CA ALA A 70 -2.51 1.84 -9.23
C ALA A 70 -3.33 0.65 -8.72
N ASP A 71 -3.95 -0.04 -9.68
CA ASP A 71 -4.54 -1.36 -9.50
C ASP A 71 -4.37 -2.17 -10.79
N SER A 72 -4.52 -3.48 -10.72
CA SER A 72 -4.27 -4.34 -11.89
C SER A 72 -5.26 -5.51 -11.97
N ASN A 73 -5.51 -5.94 -13.18
CA ASN A 73 -6.03 -7.27 -13.44
C ASN A 73 -4.91 -8.15 -14.05
N LYS A 74 -5.26 -9.31 -14.60
CA LYS A 74 -4.27 -10.23 -15.16
C LYS A 74 -3.56 -9.70 -16.43
N ASP A 75 -4.19 -8.77 -17.18
CA ASP A 75 -3.73 -8.32 -18.49
C ASP A 75 -3.21 -6.88 -18.46
N PHE A 76 -3.78 -6.03 -17.56
CA PHE A 76 -3.52 -4.59 -17.53
C PHE A 76 -3.13 -4.08 -16.16
N LEU A 77 -2.23 -3.11 -16.15
CA LEU A 77 -2.04 -2.17 -15.07
C LEU A 77 -2.87 -0.92 -15.36
N PHE A 78 -3.65 -0.47 -14.38
CA PHE A 78 -4.35 0.81 -14.39
C PHE A 78 -3.70 1.71 -13.35
N PHE A 79 -3.36 2.93 -13.72
CA PHE A 79 -2.75 3.85 -12.77
C PHE A 79 -3.14 5.30 -13.06
N THR A 80 -3.11 6.11 -12.03
CA THR A 80 -3.39 7.54 -12.08
C THR A 80 -2.10 8.33 -12.20
N GLU A 81 -2.08 9.30 -13.09
CA GLU A 81 -0.98 10.22 -13.36
C GLU A 81 -1.53 11.61 -13.60
N SER A 82 -1.10 12.61 -12.82
CA SER A 82 -1.58 14.00 -12.92
C SER A 82 -3.10 14.12 -12.95
N ASP A 83 -3.68 14.41 -14.11
CA ASP A 83 -5.11 14.51 -14.38
C ASP A 83 -5.63 13.37 -15.27
N ARG A 84 -4.90 12.26 -15.36
CA ARG A 84 -5.20 11.15 -16.28
C ARG A 84 -5.25 9.81 -15.56
N VAL A 85 -5.96 8.88 -16.17
CA VAL A 85 -5.86 7.46 -15.87
C VAL A 85 -5.42 6.71 -17.12
N HIS A 86 -4.45 5.83 -16.94
CA HIS A 86 -3.84 5.03 -18.00
C HIS A 86 -4.16 3.56 -17.80
N ALA A 87 -4.29 2.83 -18.91
CA ALA A 87 -4.23 1.39 -18.93
C ALA A 87 -3.08 0.95 -19.82
N ILE A 88 -2.15 0.20 -19.28
CA ILE A 88 -1.03 -0.36 -20.01
C ILE A 88 -1.03 -1.89 -19.95
N MET A 89 -0.62 -2.53 -21.01
CA MET A 89 -0.50 -3.99 -21.06
C MET A 89 0.66 -4.44 -20.18
N LEU A 90 0.40 -5.30 -19.20
CA LEU A 90 1.42 -5.84 -18.29
C LEU A 90 2.53 -6.59 -19.03
N SER A 91 2.21 -7.23 -20.14
CA SER A 91 3.15 -8.04 -20.91
C SER A 91 4.19 -7.23 -21.71
N SER A 92 3.84 -6.02 -22.18
CA SER A 92 4.68 -5.23 -23.08
C SER A 92 4.96 -3.80 -22.62
N GLY A 93 4.15 -3.26 -21.70
CA GLY A 93 4.21 -1.85 -21.32
C GLY A 93 3.57 -0.89 -22.33
N ASP A 94 2.91 -1.42 -23.38
CA ASP A 94 2.22 -0.58 -24.35
C ASP A 94 0.95 0.00 -23.75
N GLU A 95 0.71 1.29 -24.02
CA GLU A 95 -0.52 1.96 -23.61
C GLU A 95 -1.70 1.45 -24.46
N ALA A 96 -2.69 0.89 -23.79
CA ALA A 96 -3.93 0.46 -24.43
C ALA A 96 -4.90 1.63 -24.59
N TRP A 97 -4.98 2.49 -23.58
CA TRP A 97 -5.76 3.70 -23.60
C TRP A 97 -5.36 4.66 -22.45
N CYS A 98 -5.70 5.93 -22.65
CA CYS A 98 -5.58 7.00 -21.65
C CYS A 98 -6.89 7.79 -21.65
N VAL A 99 -7.35 8.19 -20.46
CA VAL A 99 -8.55 9.04 -20.27
C VAL A 99 -8.16 10.24 -19.42
N GLU A 100 -8.43 11.45 -19.93
CA GLU A 100 -8.32 12.69 -19.17
C GLU A 100 -9.50 12.81 -18.20
N LEU A 101 -9.20 13.24 -16.98
CA LEU A 101 -10.15 13.42 -15.89
C LEU A 101 -10.25 14.91 -15.56
N GLU A 102 -11.31 15.31 -14.88
CA GLU A 102 -11.42 16.66 -14.34
C GLU A 102 -10.71 16.74 -12.99
N GLY A 103 -9.74 17.65 -12.87
CA GLY A 103 -8.91 17.81 -11.67
C GLY A 103 -7.79 16.78 -11.58
N SER A 104 -7.19 16.66 -10.41
CA SER A 104 -6.13 15.67 -10.15
C SER A 104 -6.72 14.28 -10.05
N SER A 105 -6.12 13.31 -10.73
CA SER A 105 -6.49 11.91 -10.59
C SER A 105 -6.01 11.36 -9.23
N ASP A 106 -6.90 10.71 -8.49
CA ASP A 106 -6.62 10.29 -7.12
C ASP A 106 -6.43 8.77 -7.00
N LEU A 107 -7.52 8.02 -7.13
CA LEU A 107 -7.56 6.58 -6.85
C LEU A 107 -8.10 5.82 -8.05
N VAL A 108 -7.59 4.62 -8.23
CA VAL A 108 -8.09 3.66 -9.22
C VAL A 108 -8.36 2.32 -8.55
N ARG A 109 -9.47 1.67 -8.94
CA ARG A 109 -9.85 0.34 -8.46
C ARG A 109 -10.46 -0.49 -9.57
N VAL A 110 -9.91 -1.67 -9.76
CA VAL A 110 -10.41 -2.67 -10.72
C VAL A 110 -11.64 -3.37 -10.15
N SER A 111 -12.67 -3.50 -10.97
CA SER A 111 -13.87 -4.29 -10.73
C SER A 111 -13.95 -5.45 -11.72
N SER A 112 -14.97 -6.29 -11.68
CA SER A 112 -15.12 -7.42 -12.62
C SER A 112 -15.27 -6.99 -14.09
N GLU A 113 -15.88 -5.82 -14.37
CA GLU A 113 -16.25 -5.38 -15.71
C GLU A 113 -15.73 -3.98 -16.07
N CYS A 114 -15.14 -3.28 -15.13
CA CYS A 114 -14.76 -1.89 -15.31
C CYS A 114 -13.64 -1.49 -14.36
N VAL A 115 -13.20 -0.26 -14.53
CA VAL A 115 -12.30 0.42 -13.62
C VAL A 115 -13.06 1.60 -13.02
N TRP A 116 -13.07 1.70 -11.70
CA TRP A 116 -13.52 2.88 -10.98
C TRP A 116 -12.33 3.81 -10.72
N VAL A 117 -12.50 5.08 -11.01
CA VAL A 117 -11.47 6.11 -10.83
C VAL A 117 -12.07 7.29 -10.10
N THR A 118 -11.31 7.93 -9.22
CA THR A 118 -11.71 9.20 -8.60
C THR A 118 -10.76 10.31 -8.98
N SER A 119 -11.29 11.52 -9.09
CA SER A 119 -10.50 12.73 -9.26
C SER A 119 -11.05 13.84 -8.36
N SER A 120 -10.23 14.86 -8.07
CA SER A 120 -10.62 15.96 -7.20
C SER A 120 -9.99 17.29 -7.63
N VAL A 121 -10.68 18.38 -7.30
CA VAL A 121 -10.22 19.74 -7.55
C VAL A 121 -9.87 20.42 -6.23
N TYR A 122 -8.61 20.83 -6.10
CA TYR A 122 -8.15 21.57 -4.93
C TYR A 122 -8.59 23.04 -5.02
N ASN A 123 -9.30 23.51 -4.02
CA ASN A 123 -9.73 24.90 -3.93
C ASN A 123 -8.75 25.68 -3.04
N PHE A 124 -7.99 26.58 -3.65
CA PHE A 124 -6.99 27.40 -2.96
C PHE A 124 -7.58 28.41 -1.97
N GLU A 125 -8.82 28.84 -2.15
CA GLU A 125 -9.47 29.81 -1.25
C GLU A 125 -9.80 29.19 0.11
N ILE A 126 -10.28 27.95 0.13
CA ILE A 126 -10.62 27.23 1.36
C ILE A 126 -9.49 26.30 1.83
N GLN A 127 -8.41 26.17 1.04
CA GLN A 127 -7.27 25.28 1.29
C GLN A 127 -7.69 23.82 1.52
N ASP A 128 -8.69 23.34 0.78
CA ASP A 128 -9.21 21.99 0.86
C ASP A 128 -9.85 21.57 -0.48
N TYR A 129 -10.28 20.31 -0.58
CA TYR A 129 -10.98 19.77 -1.73
C TYR A 129 -12.50 19.91 -1.52
N SER A 130 -13.16 20.79 -2.29
CA SER A 130 -14.61 20.97 -2.23
C SER A 130 -15.37 20.09 -3.21
N GLU A 131 -14.70 19.70 -4.29
CA GLU A 131 -15.29 19.00 -5.42
C GLU A 131 -14.44 17.79 -5.80
N GLY A 132 -15.09 16.76 -6.30
CA GLY A 132 -14.46 15.59 -6.88
C GLY A 132 -15.39 14.93 -7.88
N SER A 133 -14.88 13.92 -8.55
CA SER A 133 -15.66 13.11 -9.49
C SER A 133 -15.31 11.64 -9.33
N VAL A 134 -16.27 10.78 -9.63
CA VAL A 134 -16.08 9.35 -9.76
C VAL A 134 -16.46 8.91 -11.17
N TRP A 135 -15.62 8.09 -11.76
CA TRP A 135 -15.68 7.66 -13.15
C TRP A 135 -15.79 6.15 -13.21
N LYS A 136 -16.71 5.65 -14.06
CA LYS A 136 -16.78 4.24 -14.44
C LYS A 136 -16.28 4.10 -15.88
N ILE A 137 -15.15 3.43 -16.05
CA ILE A 137 -14.48 3.26 -17.34
C ILE A 137 -14.43 1.77 -17.64
N ASP A 138 -14.87 1.35 -18.82
CA ASP A 138 -14.72 -0.05 -19.22
C ASP A 138 -13.28 -0.39 -19.64
N TYR A 139 -12.99 -1.66 -19.81
CA TYR A 139 -11.63 -2.11 -20.18
C TYR A 139 -11.18 -1.69 -21.58
N SER A 140 -12.07 -1.13 -22.41
CA SER A 140 -11.73 -0.51 -23.69
C SER A 140 -11.37 0.98 -23.59
N GLY A 141 -11.42 1.58 -22.39
CA GLY A 141 -11.17 2.99 -22.15
C GLY A 141 -12.38 3.90 -22.36
N LYS A 142 -13.57 3.33 -22.58
CA LYS A 142 -14.79 4.13 -22.75
C LYS A 142 -15.37 4.49 -21.37
N VAL A 143 -15.55 5.79 -21.14
CA VAL A 143 -16.29 6.29 -19.97
C VAL A 143 -17.75 5.88 -20.13
N ARG A 144 -18.22 5.02 -19.23
CA ARG A 144 -19.60 4.52 -19.18
C ARG A 144 -20.50 5.38 -18.35
N TRP A 145 -19.96 5.97 -17.30
CA TRP A 145 -20.67 6.82 -16.39
C TRP A 145 -19.70 7.74 -15.63
N ARG A 146 -20.16 8.91 -15.24
CA ARG A 146 -19.49 9.87 -14.39
C ARG A 146 -20.50 10.48 -13.41
N GLY A 147 -20.05 10.73 -12.17
CA GLY A 147 -20.80 11.48 -11.17
C GLY A 147 -19.91 12.41 -10.38
N ASP A 148 -20.45 13.55 -9.99
CA ASP A 148 -19.72 14.54 -9.19
C ASP A 148 -19.86 14.23 -7.71
N THR A 149 -18.75 14.29 -6.95
CA THR A 149 -18.73 14.06 -5.52
C THR A 149 -18.54 15.36 -4.74
N ILE A 150 -19.07 15.37 -3.50
CA ILE A 150 -18.84 16.47 -2.57
C ILE A 150 -17.57 16.17 -1.77
N GLY A 151 -16.47 16.83 -2.15
CA GLY A 151 -15.16 16.60 -1.56
C GLY A 151 -14.39 15.42 -2.17
N ARG A 152 -13.16 15.28 -1.73
CA ARG A 152 -12.23 14.24 -2.19
C ARG A 152 -12.52 12.88 -1.56
N ALA A 153 -12.43 11.82 -2.36
CA ALA A 153 -12.37 10.45 -1.88
C ALA A 153 -10.95 10.11 -1.42
N TRP A 154 -10.81 9.60 -0.20
CA TRP A 154 -9.54 9.14 0.38
C TRP A 154 -9.42 7.62 0.42
N SER A 155 -10.50 6.92 0.13
CA SER A 155 -10.51 5.48 -0.11
C SER A 155 -11.49 5.15 -1.21
N LEU A 156 -11.16 4.11 -1.98
CA LEU A 156 -11.99 3.59 -3.05
C LEU A 156 -11.96 2.06 -2.99
N SER A 157 -13.11 1.44 -2.92
CA SER A 157 -13.28 -0.01 -2.94
C SER A 157 -14.36 -0.40 -3.93
N ASP A 158 -14.20 -1.58 -4.55
CA ASP A 158 -15.27 -2.20 -5.33
C ASP A 158 -16.11 -3.12 -4.45
N PHE A 159 -17.41 -2.96 -4.50
CA PHE A 159 -18.34 -3.87 -3.87
C PHE A 159 -19.52 -4.18 -4.80
N GLN A 160 -19.56 -5.38 -5.33
CA GLN A 160 -20.61 -5.85 -6.24
C GLN A 160 -20.78 -4.93 -7.48
N GLY A 161 -19.67 -4.47 -8.06
CA GLY A 161 -19.68 -3.60 -9.23
C GLY A 161 -20.01 -2.12 -8.94
N LYS A 162 -20.15 -1.73 -7.67
CA LYS A 162 -20.34 -0.35 -7.22
C LYS A 162 -19.05 0.18 -6.60
N ALA A 163 -18.78 1.48 -6.76
CA ALA A 163 -17.68 2.14 -6.08
C ALA A 163 -18.12 2.59 -4.69
N ILE A 164 -17.39 2.19 -3.65
CA ILE A 164 -17.57 2.71 -2.29
C ILE A 164 -16.41 3.64 -1.97
N MET A 165 -16.71 4.87 -1.62
CA MET A 165 -15.75 5.94 -1.39
C MET A 165 -15.83 6.45 0.05
N GLY A 166 -14.71 6.48 0.75
CA GLY A 166 -14.60 7.18 2.03
C GLY A 166 -14.29 8.65 1.79
N LEU A 167 -15.08 9.54 2.36
CA LEU A 167 -15.03 10.98 2.10
C LEU A 167 -14.42 11.77 3.26
N SER A 168 -13.66 12.82 2.92
CA SER A 168 -13.22 13.83 3.84
C SER A 168 -14.22 15.00 3.90
N ARG A 169 -13.75 16.16 4.39
CA ARG A 169 -14.54 17.40 4.35
C ARG A 169 -14.88 17.79 2.92
N PRO A 170 -15.99 18.53 2.70
CA PRO A 170 -16.93 19.04 3.72
C PRO A 170 -18.00 18.02 4.14
N LYS A 171 -18.18 16.92 3.40
CA LYS A 171 -19.29 16.00 3.64
C LYS A 171 -19.03 15.02 4.80
N CYS A 172 -17.82 14.44 4.89
CA CYS A 172 -17.49 13.30 5.74
C CYS A 172 -18.45 12.10 5.51
N GLY A 173 -18.20 10.95 6.14
CA GLY A 173 -18.97 9.74 5.85
C GLY A 173 -18.50 9.04 4.58
N TYR A 174 -19.39 8.31 3.91
CA TYR A 174 -19.04 7.57 2.71
C TYR A 174 -20.10 7.71 1.61
N ALA A 175 -19.74 7.40 0.40
CA ALA A 175 -20.63 7.42 -0.74
C ALA A 175 -20.56 6.10 -1.52
N ILE A 176 -21.68 5.69 -2.08
CA ILE A 176 -21.82 4.54 -2.97
C ILE A 176 -22.20 5.07 -4.34
N ALA A 177 -21.33 4.86 -5.33
CA ALA A 177 -21.59 5.23 -6.71
C ALA A 177 -21.95 4.02 -7.56
N SER A 178 -22.97 4.20 -8.40
CA SER A 178 -23.41 3.24 -9.40
C SER A 178 -23.90 3.99 -10.64
N GLU A 179 -24.26 3.31 -11.71
CA GLU A 179 -24.81 3.96 -12.91
C GLU A 179 -26.14 4.72 -12.67
N THR A 180 -26.81 4.45 -11.56
CA THR A 180 -28.05 5.14 -11.19
C THR A 180 -27.82 6.43 -10.39
N GLY A 181 -26.58 6.70 -9.97
CA GLY A 181 -26.20 7.89 -9.21
C GLY A 181 -25.30 7.61 -8.02
N ILE A 182 -25.16 8.63 -7.18
CA ILE A 182 -24.34 8.59 -5.96
C ILE A 182 -25.26 8.71 -4.75
N GLU A 183 -25.17 7.76 -3.85
CA GLU A 183 -25.84 7.75 -2.55
C GLU A 183 -24.83 8.14 -1.47
N TYR A 184 -25.14 9.15 -0.66
CA TYR A 184 -24.31 9.59 0.47
C TYR A 184 -24.87 9.03 1.77
N LEU A 185 -24.00 8.40 2.55
CA LEU A 185 -24.34 7.78 3.81
C LEU A 185 -23.52 8.41 4.95
N GLU A 186 -24.25 8.81 6.00
CA GLU A 186 -23.62 9.37 7.20
C GLU A 186 -23.16 8.24 8.12
N LEU A 187 -22.05 8.50 8.81
CA LEU A 187 -21.57 7.69 9.92
C LEU A 187 -21.83 8.40 11.24
N GLU A 188 -21.92 7.65 12.34
CA GLU A 188 -21.93 8.26 13.69
C GLU A 188 -20.64 9.06 13.93
N GLU A 189 -19.51 8.51 13.49
CA GLU A 189 -18.24 9.23 13.47
C GLU A 189 -18.20 10.24 12.32
N LYS A 190 -18.30 11.53 12.67
CA LYS A 190 -18.35 12.63 11.70
C LYS A 190 -16.97 13.22 11.35
N LYS A 191 -15.90 12.50 11.63
CA LYS A 191 -14.54 12.93 11.27
C LYS A 191 -14.18 12.51 9.86
N PRO A 192 -13.29 13.28 9.20
CA PRO A 192 -12.79 12.92 7.89
C PRO A 192 -12.27 11.49 7.83
N ILE A 193 -12.64 10.75 6.79
CA ILE A 193 -12.03 9.47 6.47
C ILE A 193 -10.67 9.74 5.83
N THR A 194 -9.65 9.02 6.27
CA THR A 194 -8.25 9.13 5.81
C THR A 194 -7.75 7.88 5.12
N ALA A 195 -8.38 6.73 5.40
CA ALA A 195 -8.06 5.46 4.79
C ALA A 195 -9.31 4.56 4.76
N GLY A 196 -9.29 3.51 3.95
CA GLY A 196 -10.37 2.53 3.94
C GLY A 196 -10.01 1.30 3.13
N CYS A 197 -10.58 0.16 3.52
CA CYS A 197 -10.38 -1.11 2.84
C CYS A 197 -11.64 -1.99 2.95
N LYS A 198 -11.64 -3.10 2.22
CA LYS A 198 -12.72 -4.07 2.18
C LYS A 198 -12.28 -5.36 2.85
N LEU A 199 -13.09 -5.88 3.74
CA LEU A 199 -12.90 -7.20 4.36
C LEU A 199 -13.24 -8.33 3.37
N ASP A 200 -12.56 -9.46 3.48
CA ASP A 200 -12.82 -10.66 2.67
C ASP A 200 -14.28 -11.12 2.80
N GLY A 201 -14.89 -10.97 3.98
CA GLY A 201 -16.31 -11.25 4.25
C GLY A 201 -17.32 -10.24 3.70
N GLY A 202 -16.86 -9.21 2.95
CA GLY A 202 -17.73 -8.21 2.30
C GLY A 202 -18.08 -6.99 3.16
N GLY A 203 -17.47 -6.83 4.33
CA GLY A 203 -17.54 -5.60 5.12
C GLY A 203 -16.63 -4.50 4.57
N ILE A 204 -16.91 -3.26 4.94
CA ILE A 204 -16.07 -2.09 4.62
C ILE A 204 -15.55 -1.51 5.93
N VAL A 205 -14.29 -1.10 5.94
CA VAL A 205 -13.66 -0.48 7.10
C VAL A 205 -13.11 0.87 6.71
N PHE A 206 -13.38 1.87 7.55
CA PHE A 206 -12.86 3.23 7.39
C PHE A 206 -12.04 3.65 8.59
N GLY A 207 -10.88 4.23 8.33
CA GLY A 207 -10.04 4.91 9.30
C GLY A 207 -10.27 6.42 9.24
N HIS A 208 -10.29 7.06 10.40
CA HIS A 208 -10.62 8.48 10.54
C HIS A 208 -9.44 9.33 11.02
N SER A 209 -9.53 10.63 10.80
CA SER A 209 -8.50 11.61 11.18
C SER A 209 -8.30 11.78 12.69
N ASN A 210 -9.19 11.23 13.51
CA ASN A 210 -9.12 11.25 14.97
C ASN A 210 -8.73 9.89 15.58
N GLY A 211 -8.23 8.95 14.78
CA GLY A 211 -7.82 7.63 15.25
C GLY A 211 -8.96 6.65 15.51
N SER A 212 -10.18 6.96 15.08
CA SER A 212 -11.29 6.02 15.12
C SER A 212 -11.28 5.13 13.90
N VAL A 213 -11.76 3.89 14.06
CA VAL A 213 -12.01 2.92 12.98
C VAL A 213 -13.49 2.56 13.00
N THR A 214 -14.15 2.69 11.84
CA THR A 214 -15.56 2.30 11.65
C THR A 214 -15.64 1.10 10.74
N GLU A 215 -16.22 0.02 11.23
CA GLU A 215 -16.59 -1.17 10.45
C GLU A 215 -18.04 -1.09 10.02
N ILE A 216 -18.34 -1.42 8.77
CA ILE A 216 -19.68 -1.53 8.23
C ILE A 216 -19.87 -2.94 7.70
N TYR A 217 -20.81 -3.69 8.29
CA TYR A 217 -21.12 -5.04 7.88
C TYR A 217 -22.63 -5.23 7.84
N GLY A 218 -23.18 -5.69 6.70
CA GLY A 218 -24.61 -5.88 6.55
C GLY A 218 -25.48 -4.63 6.79
N GLY A 219 -24.93 -3.44 6.56
CA GLY A 219 -25.61 -2.16 6.80
C GLY A 219 -25.55 -1.68 8.26
N VAL A 220 -24.90 -2.42 9.15
CA VAL A 220 -24.69 -2.03 10.55
C VAL A 220 -23.26 -1.48 10.69
N SER A 221 -23.12 -0.30 11.28
CA SER A 221 -21.82 0.29 11.59
C SER A 221 -21.45 0.11 13.06
N SER A 222 -20.16 -0.11 13.32
CA SER A 222 -19.58 -0.07 14.66
C SER A 222 -18.28 0.71 14.63
N THR A 223 -18.05 1.55 15.63
CA THR A 223 -16.87 2.40 15.70
C THR A 223 -16.07 2.13 16.96
N VAL A 224 -14.75 2.05 16.84
CA VAL A 224 -13.81 1.94 17.95
C VAL A 224 -12.78 3.06 17.86
N SER A 225 -12.46 3.71 18.98
CA SER A 225 -11.38 4.69 19.08
C SER A 225 -10.09 4.00 19.53
N LEU A 226 -9.00 4.24 18.80
CA LEU A 226 -7.67 3.67 19.08
C LEU A 226 -6.68 4.70 19.60
N GLY A 227 -6.99 5.99 19.45
CA GLY A 227 -6.15 7.11 19.83
C GLY A 227 -6.81 8.42 19.43
N ASP A 228 -6.02 9.47 19.29
CA ASP A 228 -6.43 10.84 18.95
C ASP A 228 -5.71 11.39 17.69
N SER A 229 -4.94 10.55 17.02
CA SER A 229 -4.21 10.89 15.79
C SER A 229 -4.76 10.16 14.58
N ALA A 230 -4.52 10.69 13.38
CA ALA A 230 -5.07 10.16 12.15
C ALA A 230 -4.63 8.71 11.87
N ILE A 231 -5.56 7.90 11.34
CA ILE A 231 -5.23 6.63 10.69
C ILE A 231 -4.50 6.97 9.40
N ARG A 232 -3.26 6.53 9.28
CA ARG A 232 -2.38 6.85 8.15
C ARG A 232 -2.37 5.75 7.10
N SER A 233 -2.37 4.52 7.56
CA SER A 233 -2.34 3.34 6.70
C SER A 233 -3.28 2.27 7.24
N MET A 234 -3.87 1.50 6.33
CA MET A 234 -4.83 0.46 6.66
C MET A 234 -4.76 -0.66 5.63
N ASP A 235 -4.91 -1.88 6.10
CA ASP A 235 -5.09 -3.05 5.24
C ASP A 235 -6.14 -3.99 5.83
N CYS A 236 -6.78 -4.78 4.96
CA CYS A 236 -7.83 -5.71 5.30
C CYS A 236 -7.59 -7.09 4.69
N GLY A 237 -7.94 -8.10 5.46
CA GLY A 237 -8.13 -9.49 5.08
C GLY A 237 -9.41 -10.00 5.74
N SER A 238 -9.31 -11.05 6.53
CA SER A 238 -10.41 -11.52 7.41
C SER A 238 -10.69 -10.54 8.58
N SER A 239 -9.76 -9.65 8.85
CA SER A 239 -9.86 -8.53 9.79
C SER A 239 -9.13 -7.32 9.20
N TRP A 240 -9.07 -6.24 9.97
CA TRP A 240 -8.31 -5.06 9.59
C TRP A 240 -7.07 -4.88 10.48
N VAL A 241 -6.07 -4.21 9.92
CA VAL A 241 -4.94 -3.64 10.63
C VAL A 241 -4.79 -2.18 10.26
N VAL A 242 -4.43 -1.35 11.23
CA VAL A 242 -4.23 0.11 11.05
C VAL A 242 -2.95 0.58 11.68
N GLY A 243 -2.36 1.60 11.07
CA GLY A 243 -1.25 2.38 11.59
C GLY A 243 -1.65 3.85 11.76
N LEU A 244 -1.32 4.43 12.91
CA LEU A 244 -1.62 5.81 13.26
C LEU A 244 -0.38 6.71 13.17
N ASP A 245 -0.60 8.00 12.96
CA ASP A 245 0.46 9.02 13.02
C ASP A 245 1.17 9.07 14.38
N SER A 246 0.48 8.68 15.46
CA SER A 246 1.07 8.61 16.81
C SER A 246 1.93 7.38 17.07
N GLY A 247 2.14 6.51 16.08
CA GLY A 247 2.95 5.30 16.24
C GLY A 247 2.19 4.09 16.77
N VAL A 248 0.87 4.12 16.75
CA VAL A 248 0.05 2.97 17.14
C VAL A 248 -0.19 2.05 15.97
N VAL A 249 0.02 0.74 16.16
CA VAL A 249 -0.48 -0.32 15.28
C VAL A 249 -1.53 -1.12 16.05
N SER A 250 -2.69 -1.35 15.44
CA SER A 250 -3.78 -2.09 16.08
C SER A 250 -4.59 -2.90 15.08
N THR A 251 -5.30 -3.93 15.58
CA THR A 251 -6.13 -4.84 14.78
C THR A 251 -7.57 -4.92 15.28
N GLY A 252 -8.45 -5.40 14.40
CA GLY A 252 -9.84 -5.67 14.73
C GLY A 252 -10.03 -6.87 15.67
N LYS A 253 -11.22 -7.01 16.19
CA LYS A 253 -11.60 -8.02 17.21
C LYS A 253 -11.32 -9.46 16.79
N SER A 254 -11.48 -9.79 15.52
CA SER A 254 -11.25 -11.15 15.00
C SER A 254 -9.77 -11.62 15.10
N LEU A 255 -8.84 -10.69 15.29
CA LEU A 255 -7.42 -10.96 15.54
C LEU A 255 -7.00 -10.66 16.99
N GLY A 256 -7.93 -10.61 17.93
CA GLY A 256 -7.64 -10.43 19.35
C GLY A 256 -7.54 -8.99 19.84
N SER A 257 -7.75 -7.99 18.97
CA SER A 257 -7.72 -6.54 19.33
C SER A 257 -6.47 -6.12 20.11
N TRP A 258 -5.31 -6.58 19.68
CA TRP A 258 -4.06 -6.15 20.29
C TRP A 258 -3.63 -4.77 19.77
N LYS A 259 -2.78 -4.10 20.53
CA LYS A 259 -2.23 -2.78 20.24
C LYS A 259 -0.72 -2.77 20.51
N ILE A 260 0.04 -2.23 19.59
CA ILE A 260 1.47 -1.92 19.76
C ILE A 260 1.59 -0.40 19.77
N GLU A 261 2.40 0.13 20.65
CA GLU A 261 2.73 1.55 20.73
C GLU A 261 4.22 1.75 20.43
N SER A 262 4.51 2.49 19.37
CA SER A 262 5.83 3.01 18.99
C SER A 262 5.87 4.50 19.30
N PHE A 263 7.06 5.07 19.38
CA PHE A 263 7.23 6.53 19.46
C PHE A 263 7.29 7.21 18.10
N GLU A 264 7.18 6.44 17.03
CA GLU A 264 7.40 6.89 15.67
C GLU A 264 6.15 6.69 14.82
N SER A 265 5.83 7.66 13.94
CA SER A 265 4.69 7.58 13.03
C SER A 265 4.76 6.31 12.18
N ILE A 266 3.61 5.65 12.01
CA ILE A 266 3.51 4.48 11.15
C ILE A 266 3.27 4.93 9.71
N ASP A 267 4.14 4.52 8.79
CA ASP A 267 4.04 4.90 7.38
C ASP A 267 3.13 3.96 6.58
N VAL A 268 3.35 2.66 6.70
CA VAL A 268 2.55 1.63 6.04
C VAL A 268 2.25 0.48 6.98
N VAL A 269 1.10 -0.16 6.78
CA VAL A 269 0.74 -1.45 7.37
C VAL A 269 0.20 -2.37 6.29
N SER A 270 0.47 -3.67 6.38
CA SER A 270 -0.09 -4.66 5.46
C SER A 270 -0.09 -6.06 6.08
N PHE A 271 -1.10 -6.86 5.75
CA PHE A 271 -0.99 -8.30 5.88
C PHE A 271 0.01 -8.82 4.84
N GLY A 272 0.72 -9.90 5.15
CA GLY A 272 1.70 -10.42 4.20
C GLY A 272 2.31 -11.75 4.66
N PRO A 273 3.33 -12.24 3.94
CA PRO A 273 4.02 -13.47 4.27
C PRO A 273 4.62 -13.43 5.67
N SER A 274 4.62 -14.55 6.36
CA SER A 274 5.20 -14.72 7.69
C SER A 274 6.13 -15.91 7.75
N LEU A 275 6.74 -16.08 8.90
CA LEU A 275 7.54 -17.27 9.22
C LEU A 275 6.69 -18.53 9.36
N ASP A 276 5.43 -18.34 9.75
CA ASP A 276 4.44 -19.38 9.96
C ASP A 276 3.51 -19.54 8.74
N ASP A 277 2.48 -20.39 8.89
CA ASP A 277 1.47 -20.59 7.83
C ASP A 277 0.30 -19.59 7.90
N VAL A 278 0.22 -18.82 8.98
CA VAL A 278 -0.76 -17.72 9.13
C VAL A 278 -0.12 -16.44 8.61
N ALA A 279 -0.90 -15.59 7.96
CA ALA A 279 -0.41 -14.28 7.51
C ALA A 279 0.12 -13.47 8.69
N GLY A 280 1.28 -12.84 8.51
CA GLY A 280 1.82 -11.88 9.46
C GLY A 280 1.32 -10.47 9.18
N ILE A 281 1.60 -9.56 10.08
CA ILE A 281 1.38 -8.14 9.88
C ILE A 281 2.73 -7.45 9.75
N TRP A 282 2.91 -6.74 8.66
CA TRP A 282 4.06 -5.90 8.39
C TRP A 282 3.70 -4.45 8.62
N TYR A 283 4.59 -3.70 9.24
CA TYR A 283 4.48 -2.25 9.32
C TYR A 283 5.85 -1.58 9.24
N SER A 284 5.88 -0.34 8.80
CA SER A 284 7.07 0.48 8.83
C SER A 284 6.83 1.76 9.63
N SER A 285 7.90 2.22 10.29
CA SER A 285 7.96 3.52 10.94
C SER A 285 9.21 4.27 10.50
N TRP A 286 9.20 5.60 10.66
CA TRP A 286 10.30 6.45 10.29
C TRP A 286 10.62 7.47 11.38
N ASN A 287 11.89 7.46 11.82
CA ASN A 287 12.49 8.49 12.67
C ASN A 287 14.00 8.52 12.41
N ASP A 288 14.48 9.39 11.53
CA ASP A 288 15.87 9.46 11.03
C ASP A 288 16.39 8.17 10.38
N LYS A 289 15.86 7.01 10.76
CA LYS A 289 16.07 5.70 10.15
C LYS A 289 14.75 4.96 10.06
N GLY A 290 14.58 4.16 9.00
CA GLY A 290 13.42 3.32 8.82
C GLY A 290 13.50 2.05 9.68
N GLY A 291 12.43 1.75 10.41
CA GLY A 291 12.16 0.45 10.99
C GLY A 291 11.09 -0.28 10.18
N ILE A 292 11.31 -1.56 9.88
CA ILE A 292 10.32 -2.43 9.25
C ILE A 292 10.16 -3.64 10.15
N PHE A 293 8.93 -3.93 10.50
CA PHE A 293 8.60 -4.90 11.54
C PHE A 293 7.63 -5.94 11.00
N LEU A 294 7.88 -7.20 11.31
CA LEU A 294 6.93 -8.29 11.16
C LEU A 294 6.47 -8.73 12.55
N VAL A 295 5.16 -8.77 12.73
CA VAL A 295 4.54 -9.24 13.98
C VAL A 295 3.55 -10.36 13.70
N ASP A 296 3.36 -11.21 14.71
CA ASP A 296 2.30 -12.21 14.71
C ASP A 296 0.93 -11.54 14.68
N SER A 297 0.08 -11.92 13.72
CA SER A 297 -1.21 -11.29 13.53
C SER A 297 -2.21 -11.54 14.67
N SER A 298 -2.04 -12.59 15.44
CA SER A 298 -2.97 -13.00 16.51
C SER A 298 -2.69 -12.32 17.86
N ILE A 299 -1.43 -12.03 18.15
CA ILE A 299 -1.00 -11.52 19.47
C ILE A 299 -0.12 -10.26 19.40
N GLY A 300 0.26 -9.82 18.21
CA GLY A 300 1.11 -8.64 18.01
C GLY A 300 2.56 -8.81 18.47
N SER A 301 3.03 -10.03 18.72
CA SER A 301 4.40 -10.24 19.14
C SER A 301 5.38 -10.03 17.99
N LEU A 302 6.47 -9.30 18.26
CA LEU A 302 7.53 -9.05 17.29
C LEU A 302 8.21 -10.35 16.87
N GLN A 303 8.24 -10.62 15.57
CA GLN A 303 8.92 -11.77 14.97
C GLN A 303 10.22 -11.34 14.28
N LEU A 304 10.23 -10.19 13.61
CA LEU A 304 11.39 -9.70 12.87
C LEU A 304 11.42 -8.18 12.90
N GLU A 305 12.63 -7.63 13.06
CA GLU A 305 12.92 -6.19 12.92
C GLU A 305 14.02 -6.00 11.90
N LEU A 306 13.80 -5.13 10.93
CA LEU A 306 14.72 -4.78 9.86
C LEU A 306 14.96 -3.27 9.85
N SER A 307 16.21 -2.88 9.64
CA SER A 307 16.56 -1.48 9.42
C SER A 307 16.56 -1.13 7.94
N HIS A 308 16.24 0.13 7.64
CA HIS A 308 16.34 0.68 6.29
C HIS A 308 16.76 2.15 6.35
N GLU A 309 17.56 2.60 5.36
CA GLU A 309 18.12 3.97 5.36
C GLU A 309 17.17 5.01 4.72
N SER A 310 16.07 4.57 4.13
CA SER A 310 15.13 5.40 3.41
C SER A 310 13.70 5.15 3.90
N ARG A 311 12.84 6.18 3.88
CA ARG A 311 11.46 6.07 4.33
C ARG A 311 10.62 5.24 3.36
N ILE A 312 9.90 4.25 3.87
CA ILE A 312 8.94 3.47 3.10
C ILE A 312 7.68 4.32 2.86
N VAL A 313 7.22 4.37 1.61
CA VAL A 313 6.04 5.17 1.21
C VAL A 313 5.00 4.36 0.45
N ALA A 314 5.36 3.17 -0.02
CA ALA A 314 4.45 2.26 -0.70
C ALA A 314 4.67 0.83 -0.22
N CYS A 315 3.59 0.08 -0.11
CA CYS A 315 3.62 -1.33 0.24
C CYS A 315 2.53 -2.07 -0.54
N PHE A 316 2.84 -3.30 -0.93
CA PHE A 316 1.87 -4.23 -1.49
C PHE A 316 2.24 -5.65 -1.10
N ALA A 317 1.27 -6.44 -0.70
CA ALA A 317 1.52 -7.82 -0.33
C ALA A 317 0.52 -8.79 -0.96
N THR A 318 0.99 -10.01 -1.12
CA THR A 318 0.23 -11.22 -1.42
C THR A 318 0.48 -12.23 -0.31
N GLU A 319 -0.11 -13.41 -0.39
CA GLU A 319 0.17 -14.51 0.55
C GLU A 319 1.66 -14.91 0.57
N HIS A 320 2.37 -14.76 -0.56
CA HIS A 320 3.73 -15.27 -0.75
C HIS A 320 4.80 -14.19 -0.84
N THR A 321 4.42 -12.95 -1.03
CA THR A 321 5.37 -11.87 -1.33
C THR A 321 4.93 -10.57 -0.70
N ILE A 322 5.86 -9.80 -0.13
CA ILE A 322 5.65 -8.41 0.25
C ILE A 322 6.67 -7.52 -0.45
N CYS A 323 6.21 -6.38 -0.93
CA CYS A 323 7.02 -5.38 -1.61
C CYS A 323 6.95 -4.05 -0.87
N PHE A 324 8.09 -3.39 -0.72
CA PHE A 324 8.22 -2.07 -0.14
C PHE A 324 8.86 -1.14 -1.15
N GLY A 325 8.27 0.03 -1.36
CA GLY A 325 8.86 1.12 -2.14
C GLY A 325 9.18 2.31 -1.24
N ASP A 326 10.31 2.93 -1.45
CA ASP A 326 10.79 4.03 -0.61
C ASP A 326 10.86 5.39 -1.34
N ILE A 327 11.18 6.44 -0.59
CA ILE A 327 11.30 7.81 -1.12
C ILE A 327 12.47 7.99 -2.08
N SER A 328 13.47 7.11 -2.06
CA SER A 328 14.60 7.14 -3.01
C SER A 328 14.29 6.43 -4.32
N GLY A 329 13.16 5.70 -4.38
CA GLY A 329 12.74 4.90 -5.51
C GLY A 329 13.26 3.46 -5.50
N CYS A 330 13.87 3.02 -4.40
CA CYS A 330 14.20 1.62 -4.22
C CYS A 330 12.96 0.79 -3.92
N ILE A 331 12.88 -0.36 -4.56
CA ILE A 331 11.81 -1.35 -4.37
C ILE A 331 12.43 -2.63 -3.84
N HIS A 332 11.99 -3.05 -2.68
CA HIS A 332 12.43 -4.26 -2.01
C HIS A 332 11.33 -5.32 -2.05
N VAL A 333 11.68 -6.52 -2.45
CA VAL A 333 10.77 -7.68 -2.50
C VAL A 333 11.23 -8.72 -1.52
N ILE A 334 10.35 -9.16 -0.64
CA ILE A 334 10.59 -10.28 0.28
C ILE A 334 9.62 -11.41 -0.08
N GLU A 335 10.16 -12.54 -0.52
CA GLU A 335 9.39 -13.75 -0.75
C GLU A 335 9.37 -14.63 0.50
N LYS A 336 8.25 -15.29 0.78
CA LYS A 336 8.03 -16.15 1.96
C LYS A 336 9.13 -17.18 2.16
N GLU A 337 9.53 -17.85 1.08
CA GLU A 337 10.58 -18.87 1.14
C GLU A 337 11.96 -18.27 1.43
N VAL A 338 12.24 -17.07 0.92
CA VAL A 338 13.49 -16.35 1.21
C VAL A 338 13.51 -15.87 2.66
N LEU A 339 12.38 -15.33 3.13
CA LEU A 339 12.18 -14.91 4.51
C LEU A 339 12.48 -16.09 5.48
N ARG A 340 11.83 -17.24 5.29
CA ARG A 340 12.01 -18.44 6.12
C ARG A 340 13.44 -18.96 6.10
N ARG A 341 14.08 -18.98 4.94
CA ARG A 341 15.45 -19.45 4.79
C ARG A 341 16.47 -18.53 5.45
N ARG A 342 16.24 -17.23 5.49
CA ARG A 342 17.15 -16.25 6.08
C ARG A 342 16.91 -16.02 7.56
N PHE A 343 15.71 -16.30 8.03
CA PHE A 343 15.36 -16.22 9.44
C PHE A 343 16.17 -17.27 10.25
N GLY A 344 16.76 -16.84 11.37
CA GLY A 344 17.58 -17.73 12.24
C GLY A 344 19.00 -18.00 11.73
N ARG A 345 19.41 -17.49 10.56
CA ARG A 345 20.84 -17.38 10.26
C ARG A 345 21.39 -16.23 11.08
N LEU A 346 22.08 -16.56 12.17
CA LEU A 346 22.89 -15.57 12.87
C LEU A 346 23.84 -14.92 11.87
N PRO A 347 24.09 -13.59 11.96
CA PRO A 347 25.16 -12.98 11.18
C PRO A 347 26.45 -13.74 11.51
N GLU A 348 27.01 -14.40 10.51
CA GLU A 348 28.33 -15.00 10.63
C GLU A 348 29.29 -13.87 11.01
N THR A 349 29.86 -13.95 12.19
CA THR A 349 30.88 -13.02 12.66
C THR A 349 31.97 -12.92 11.59
N ASP A 350 32.36 -11.71 11.26
CA ASP A 350 33.22 -11.23 10.16
C ASP A 350 34.62 -11.88 10.02
N ILE A 351 34.79 -13.17 10.14
CA ILE A 351 36.10 -13.82 10.02
C ILE A 351 36.32 -14.56 8.67
N GLU A 352 35.26 -14.84 7.89
CA GLU A 352 35.42 -15.44 6.55
C GLU A 352 34.91 -14.60 5.37
N SER A 353 34.50 -13.35 5.58
CA SER A 353 33.70 -12.56 4.64
C SER A 353 34.42 -11.96 3.44
N GLY A 354 35.74 -11.86 3.41
CA GLY A 354 36.47 -11.20 2.32
C GLY A 354 36.27 -11.86 0.95
N ARG A 355 36.34 -13.18 0.89
CA ARG A 355 36.23 -13.92 -0.39
C ARG A 355 34.77 -14.14 -0.85
N GLU A 356 33.86 -14.41 0.07
CA GLU A 356 32.43 -14.55 -0.26
C GLU A 356 31.78 -13.23 -0.65
N SER A 357 32.14 -12.12 0.00
CA SER A 357 31.66 -10.77 -0.36
C SER A 357 32.12 -10.37 -1.77
N GLU A 358 33.36 -10.66 -2.15
CA GLU A 358 33.84 -10.43 -3.52
C GLU A 358 33.15 -11.33 -4.55
N LEU A 359 32.88 -12.61 -4.20
CA LEU A 359 32.17 -13.52 -5.08
C LEU A 359 30.70 -13.09 -5.29
N ARG A 360 30.03 -12.66 -4.22
CA ARG A 360 28.66 -12.12 -4.27
C ARG A 360 28.62 -10.82 -5.08
N LYS A 361 29.61 -9.92 -4.94
CA LYS A 361 29.72 -8.71 -5.80
C LYS A 361 29.93 -9.08 -7.27
N LYS A 362 30.76 -10.07 -7.58
CA LYS A 362 30.99 -10.55 -8.95
C LYS A 362 29.73 -11.23 -9.54
N ILE A 363 28.99 -12.01 -8.75
CA ILE A 363 27.74 -12.64 -9.19
C ILE A 363 26.65 -11.57 -9.41
N ARG A 364 26.57 -10.55 -8.54
CA ARG A 364 25.65 -9.40 -8.75
C ARG A 364 26.00 -8.61 -10.01
N ALA A 365 27.28 -8.35 -10.28
CA ALA A 365 27.73 -7.68 -11.50
C ALA A 365 27.44 -8.47 -12.77
N LEU A 366 27.48 -9.81 -12.71
CA LEU A 366 27.15 -10.71 -13.84
C LEU A 366 25.63 -10.88 -14.07
N ARG A 367 24.79 -10.58 -13.06
CA ARG A 367 23.33 -10.61 -13.18
C ARG A 367 22.72 -9.24 -13.53
N GLY A 368 23.51 -8.19 -13.51
CA GLY A 368 23.11 -6.81 -13.85
C GLY A 368 23.66 -6.32 -15.19
N ALA A 369 24.22 -7.22 -16.00
CA ALA A 369 24.74 -6.93 -17.34
C ALA A 369 23.79 -7.54 -18.40
#